data_d339f7e9351f2efc4bb1e07bb3dc03b4
#
_entry.id   d339f7e9351f2efc4bb1e07bb3dc03b4
#
_cell.length_a   1.000
_cell.length_b   1.000
_cell.length_c   1.000
_cell.angle_alpha   90.00
_cell.angle_beta   90.00
_cell.angle_gamma   90.00
#
_symmetry.space_group_name_H-M   'P 1'
#
loop_
_entity.id
_entity.type
_entity.pdbx_description
1 polymer ?
#
loop_
_entity_poly.entity_id
_entity_poly.type
_entity_poly.pdbx_seq_one_letter_code
_entity_poly.pdbx_strand_id
1 'polypeptide(L)'
;MKIKILFITAMMAISSIAVYAQSAENFRQPYPLGDKLSPNPNFTGEVWLAPLSEKEELNLPMANVTFEPGCRNSWHSHKAGQLLIATAGIGYYQEKGQPARRLFSGDIVEIAPGVEHWHGAAPDSWFAHIAITTNPQENATVWLSTVSNKQYEEAVNDAENRYAEANKVLAPREQAIVAVASYTGKGDLENLRRALAQASDAGMTVNEINKVLIHAYAYCGFPRSLRAIQTFMQVVEKRKADGITDVAGREASIVTDNRSRYERGCDVLAEISGIPADAPKAGYALFAPTIERFLKEHLFADLFERDLLTYRERELATVSVLAGVGGVEPMFGSHAAICMHLGVTPEQLSALLNIVEMNLGKTYSEPLRKVLTQLTEKK
;
A
#
# COMPACT_ATOMS: atom_id res chain seq x y z
N MET A 1 -32.91 -45.31 12.64
CA MET A 1 -32.16 -44.22 13.30
C MET A 1 -31.75 -43.22 12.25
N LYS A 2 -32.48 -42.10 12.08
CA LYS A 2 -32.25 -41.09 11.01
C LYS A 2 -31.33 -40.01 11.58
N ILE A 3 -30.13 -39.90 11.04
CA ILE A 3 -29.17 -38.84 11.38
C ILE A 3 -29.61 -37.57 10.64
N LYS A 4 -30.01 -36.53 11.37
CA LYS A 4 -30.28 -35.21 10.87
C LYS A 4 -28.92 -34.49 10.73
N ILE A 5 -28.49 -34.21 9.51
CA ILE A 5 -27.38 -33.34 9.21
C ILE A 5 -27.89 -31.89 9.38
N LEU A 6 -27.33 -31.20 10.35
CA LEU A 6 -27.62 -29.79 10.62
C LEU A 6 -26.67 -28.95 9.76
N PHE A 7 -27.19 -28.31 8.73
CA PHE A 7 -26.47 -27.28 7.97
C PHE A 7 -26.41 -26.01 8.84
N ILE A 8 -25.22 -25.69 9.37
CA ILE A 8 -24.96 -24.40 9.98
C ILE A 8 -24.55 -23.45 8.86
N THR A 9 -25.49 -22.62 8.44
CA THR A 9 -25.23 -21.46 7.57
C THR A 9 -24.53 -20.40 8.43
N ALA A 10 -23.22 -20.24 8.26
CA ALA A 10 -22.49 -19.13 8.81
C ALA A 10 -22.91 -17.85 8.07
N MET A 11 -23.78 -17.09 8.70
CA MET A 11 -24.13 -15.73 8.28
C MET A 11 -22.94 -14.84 8.65
N MET A 12 -22.09 -14.48 7.67
CA MET A 12 -21.11 -13.43 7.85
C MET A 12 -21.86 -12.12 8.12
N ALA A 13 -21.85 -11.68 9.36
CA ALA A 13 -22.26 -10.33 9.71
C ALA A 13 -21.22 -9.39 9.12
N ILE A 14 -21.57 -8.71 8.02
CA ILE A 14 -20.85 -7.54 7.53
C ILE A 14 -21.10 -6.45 8.57
N SER A 15 -20.14 -6.30 9.50
CA SER A 15 -20.10 -5.14 10.37
C SER A 15 -19.88 -3.93 9.48
N SER A 16 -20.88 -3.10 9.29
CA SER A 16 -20.76 -1.79 8.70
C SER A 16 -19.85 -0.95 9.60
N ILE A 17 -18.54 -0.97 9.30
CA ILE A 17 -17.61 0.02 9.85
C ILE A 17 -18.12 1.36 9.34
N ALA A 18 -18.58 2.22 10.23
CA ALA A 18 -18.84 3.61 9.91
C ALA A 18 -17.49 4.23 9.51
N VAL A 19 -17.18 4.19 8.22
CA VAL A 19 -16.10 4.97 7.62
C VAL A 19 -16.48 6.41 7.91
N TYR A 20 -15.66 7.12 8.68
CA TYR A 20 -15.77 8.57 8.72
C TYR A 20 -15.56 9.03 7.27
N ALA A 21 -16.65 9.42 6.63
CA ALA A 21 -16.60 9.92 5.27
C ALA A 21 -15.71 11.16 5.27
N GLN A 22 -14.53 11.03 4.69
CA GLN A 22 -13.64 12.17 4.48
C GLN A 22 -14.41 13.16 3.60
N SER A 23 -14.54 14.42 4.04
CA SER A 23 -15.15 15.44 3.20
C SER A 23 -14.20 15.82 2.05
N ALA A 24 -14.75 16.35 0.96
CA ALA A 24 -13.97 16.82 -0.18
C ALA A 24 -12.85 17.79 0.23
N GLU A 25 -13.12 18.67 1.19
CA GLU A 25 -12.18 19.67 1.71
C GLU A 25 -11.02 19.04 2.53
N ASN A 26 -11.22 17.87 3.10
CA ASN A 26 -10.23 17.15 3.88
C ASN A 26 -9.43 16.14 3.06
N PHE A 27 -9.85 15.86 1.82
CA PHE A 27 -9.12 14.98 0.92
C PHE A 27 -7.81 15.65 0.46
N ARG A 28 -6.69 15.06 0.83
CA ARG A 28 -5.36 15.58 0.47
C ARG A 28 -4.99 15.20 -0.95
N GLN A 29 -4.83 16.20 -1.79
CA GLN A 29 -4.40 16.06 -3.18
C GLN A 29 -3.44 17.20 -3.56
N PRO A 30 -2.55 17.00 -4.56
CA PRO A 30 -1.54 17.99 -4.92
C PRO A 30 -2.08 19.19 -5.71
N TYR A 31 -3.29 19.08 -6.27
CA TYR A 31 -3.91 20.13 -7.11
C TYR A 31 -5.19 20.65 -6.45
N PRO A 32 -5.66 21.84 -6.86
CA PRO A 32 -6.91 22.40 -6.33
C PRO A 32 -8.10 21.45 -6.51
N LEU A 33 -9.01 21.44 -5.55
CA LEU A 33 -10.26 20.69 -5.63
C LEU A 33 -11.17 21.24 -6.77
N GLY A 34 -11.22 22.55 -6.90
CA GLY A 34 -12.07 23.24 -7.86
C GLY A 34 -13.53 23.28 -7.46
N ASP A 35 -14.38 23.54 -8.42
CA ASP A 35 -15.83 23.69 -8.21
C ASP A 35 -16.54 22.33 -8.32
N LYS A 36 -17.53 22.14 -7.46
CA LYS A 36 -18.45 21.01 -7.56
C LYS A 36 -19.27 21.15 -8.83
N LEU A 37 -19.23 20.15 -9.69
CA LEU A 37 -20.08 20.15 -10.86
C LEU A 37 -21.55 20.06 -10.46
N SER A 38 -22.40 20.87 -11.12
CA SER A 38 -23.84 20.72 -11.03
C SER A 38 -24.27 19.31 -11.42
N PRO A 39 -25.43 18.82 -10.93
CA PRO A 39 -25.91 17.50 -11.32
C PRO A 39 -25.78 17.27 -12.82
N ASN A 40 -25.05 16.24 -13.20
CA ASN A 40 -24.72 15.95 -14.58
C ASN A 40 -25.06 14.48 -14.87
N PRO A 41 -25.89 14.17 -15.88
CA PRO A 41 -26.33 12.81 -16.19
C PRO A 41 -25.17 11.87 -16.58
N ASN A 42 -24.01 12.43 -16.88
CA ASN A 42 -22.82 11.67 -17.25
C ASN A 42 -21.99 11.18 -16.05
N PHE A 43 -22.43 11.49 -14.83
CA PHE A 43 -21.77 11.03 -13.60
C PHE A 43 -22.78 10.41 -12.64
N THR A 44 -22.33 9.39 -11.93
CA THR A 44 -23.04 8.85 -10.76
C THR A 44 -22.23 9.24 -9.53
N GLY A 45 -22.82 9.97 -8.59
CA GLY A 45 -22.13 10.55 -7.43
C GLY A 45 -21.60 11.96 -7.70
N GLU A 46 -20.84 12.50 -6.75
CA GLU A 46 -20.37 13.88 -6.76
C GLU A 46 -18.95 14.00 -7.33
N VAL A 47 -18.72 15.02 -8.11
CA VAL A 47 -17.45 15.29 -8.78
C VAL A 47 -17.13 16.77 -8.74
N TRP A 48 -15.84 17.08 -8.56
CA TRP A 48 -15.28 18.44 -8.60
C TRP A 48 -14.30 18.56 -9.75
N LEU A 49 -14.18 19.75 -10.29
CA LEU A 49 -13.30 20.03 -11.43
C LEU A 49 -12.59 21.36 -11.21
N ALA A 50 -11.26 21.32 -11.31
CA ALA A 50 -10.40 22.49 -11.33
C ALA A 50 -9.66 22.58 -12.65
N PRO A 51 -9.91 23.57 -13.53
CA PRO A 51 -9.07 23.82 -14.69
C PRO A 51 -7.60 24.05 -14.25
N LEU A 52 -6.64 23.43 -14.94
CA LEU A 52 -5.21 23.58 -14.68
C LEU A 52 -4.48 24.33 -15.80
N SER A 53 -5.13 24.52 -16.95
CA SER A 53 -4.64 25.33 -18.06
C SER A 53 -5.65 26.42 -18.37
N GLU A 54 -5.28 27.67 -18.15
CA GLU A 54 -6.14 28.84 -18.34
C GLU A 54 -5.77 29.65 -19.60
N LYS A 55 -4.55 29.41 -20.16
CA LYS A 55 -4.07 30.13 -21.33
C LYS A 55 -4.51 29.43 -22.61
N GLU A 56 -5.40 30.06 -23.36
CA GLU A 56 -5.91 29.52 -24.63
C GLU A 56 -4.81 29.27 -25.64
N GLU A 57 -3.75 30.08 -25.63
CA GLU A 57 -2.61 29.95 -26.56
C GLU A 57 -1.83 28.64 -26.41
N LEU A 58 -1.90 28.01 -25.21
CA LEU A 58 -1.29 26.71 -24.99
C LEU A 58 -2.05 25.58 -25.68
N ASN A 59 -3.33 25.81 -25.98
CA ASN A 59 -4.20 24.83 -26.63
C ASN A 59 -4.09 23.41 -26.00
N LEU A 60 -4.04 23.37 -24.67
CA LEU A 60 -3.87 22.16 -23.87
C LEU A 60 -4.93 22.14 -22.75
N PRO A 61 -6.19 21.81 -23.05
CA PRO A 61 -7.20 21.68 -22.01
C PRO A 61 -6.85 20.55 -21.05
N MET A 62 -6.65 20.91 -19.78
CA MET A 62 -6.40 19.97 -18.69
C MET A 62 -7.09 20.43 -17.42
N ALA A 63 -7.56 19.46 -16.66
CA ALA A 63 -8.24 19.72 -15.40
C ALA A 63 -7.89 18.65 -14.35
N ASN A 64 -7.84 19.06 -13.09
CA ASN A 64 -7.90 18.12 -11.99
C ASN A 64 -9.38 17.76 -11.77
N VAL A 65 -9.68 16.47 -11.83
CA VAL A 65 -11.01 15.91 -11.58
C VAL A 65 -10.96 15.08 -10.31
N THR A 66 -11.83 15.39 -9.36
CA THR A 66 -11.88 14.72 -8.05
C THR A 66 -13.26 14.08 -7.88
N PHE A 67 -13.25 12.78 -7.63
CA PHE A 67 -14.43 11.94 -7.40
C PHE A 67 -14.57 11.58 -5.93
N GLU A 68 -15.77 11.70 -5.36
CA GLU A 68 -16.09 11.12 -4.06
C GLU A 68 -16.09 9.58 -4.10
N PRO A 69 -16.03 8.88 -2.95
CA PRO A 69 -16.12 7.44 -2.91
C PRO A 69 -17.34 6.89 -3.67
N GLY A 70 -17.09 5.92 -4.57
CA GLY A 70 -18.11 5.31 -5.42
C GLY A 70 -18.58 6.15 -6.62
N CYS A 71 -18.13 7.41 -6.76
CA CYS A 71 -18.42 8.24 -7.92
C CYS A 71 -17.71 7.72 -9.17
N ARG A 72 -18.42 7.79 -10.30
CA ARG A 72 -17.89 7.37 -11.61
C ARG A 72 -18.58 8.10 -12.75
N ASN A 73 -17.89 8.21 -13.87
CA ASN A 73 -18.52 8.70 -15.09
C ASN A 73 -19.23 7.57 -15.86
N SER A 74 -20.07 7.98 -16.81
CA SER A 74 -20.71 7.08 -17.78
C SER A 74 -19.68 6.52 -18.76
N TRP A 75 -20.01 5.42 -19.43
CA TRP A 75 -19.27 4.98 -20.61
C TRP A 75 -19.16 6.15 -21.58
N HIS A 76 -17.97 6.37 -22.09
CA HIS A 76 -17.71 7.42 -23.06
C HIS A 76 -16.47 7.10 -23.89
N SER A 77 -16.25 7.88 -24.95
CA SER A 77 -15.03 7.85 -25.76
C SER A 77 -14.60 9.25 -26.14
N HIS A 78 -13.34 9.41 -26.52
CA HIS A 78 -12.79 10.64 -27.04
C HIS A 78 -12.36 10.45 -28.50
N LYS A 79 -12.79 11.35 -29.40
CA LYS A 79 -12.49 11.23 -30.84
C LYS A 79 -10.99 11.22 -31.14
N ALA A 80 -10.20 11.98 -30.36
CA ALA A 80 -8.76 12.08 -30.55
C ALA A 80 -7.95 11.54 -29.33
N GLY A 81 -8.62 10.79 -28.44
CA GLY A 81 -7.99 10.20 -27.26
C GLY A 81 -7.93 11.11 -26.04
N GLN A 82 -7.42 10.56 -24.94
CA GLN A 82 -7.26 11.27 -23.66
C GLN A 82 -6.07 10.69 -22.88
N LEU A 83 -5.41 11.51 -22.07
CA LEU A 83 -4.42 11.06 -21.10
C LEU A 83 -4.95 11.33 -19.69
N LEU A 84 -4.91 10.34 -18.81
CA LEU A 84 -5.19 10.50 -17.40
C LEU A 84 -3.93 10.28 -16.58
N ILE A 85 -3.72 11.14 -15.57
CA ILE A 85 -2.64 10.99 -14.59
C ILE A 85 -3.29 10.95 -13.21
N ALA A 86 -3.32 9.79 -12.58
CA ALA A 86 -3.82 9.65 -11.21
C ALA A 86 -2.92 10.39 -10.22
N THR A 87 -3.50 11.22 -9.36
CA THR A 87 -2.74 12.12 -8.48
C THR A 87 -2.95 11.87 -7.00
N ALA A 88 -4.12 11.35 -6.61
CA ALA A 88 -4.41 11.03 -5.21
C ALA A 88 -5.56 10.01 -5.09
N GLY A 89 -5.58 9.30 -3.97
CA GLY A 89 -6.61 8.31 -3.67
C GLY A 89 -6.54 7.06 -4.54
N ILE A 90 -7.66 6.35 -4.63
CA ILE A 90 -7.79 5.08 -5.35
C ILE A 90 -8.96 5.17 -6.32
N GLY A 91 -8.71 4.83 -7.58
CA GLY A 91 -9.72 4.80 -8.63
C GLY A 91 -9.73 3.50 -9.42
N TYR A 92 -10.65 3.44 -10.37
CA TYR A 92 -10.75 2.37 -11.34
C TYR A 92 -10.90 2.94 -12.74
N TYR A 93 -10.38 2.20 -13.71
CA TYR A 93 -10.52 2.44 -15.12
C TYR A 93 -10.86 1.13 -15.81
N GLN A 94 -11.78 1.17 -16.76
CA GLN A 94 -12.13 0.00 -17.56
C GLN A 94 -12.42 0.40 -19.01
N GLU A 95 -11.78 -0.30 -19.94
CA GLU A 95 -12.16 -0.32 -21.35
C GLU A 95 -13.28 -1.33 -21.58
N LYS A 96 -14.15 -1.06 -22.50
CA LYS A 96 -15.27 -1.95 -22.81
C LYS A 96 -14.77 -3.31 -23.30
N GLY A 97 -15.25 -4.35 -22.63
CA GLY A 97 -14.84 -5.73 -22.91
C GLY A 97 -13.51 -6.13 -22.29
N GLN A 98 -12.84 -5.25 -21.54
CA GLN A 98 -11.63 -5.56 -20.81
C GLN A 98 -11.89 -5.60 -19.29
N PRO A 99 -11.04 -6.29 -18.52
CA PRO A 99 -11.09 -6.25 -17.07
C PRO A 99 -10.82 -4.85 -16.54
N ALA A 100 -11.51 -4.43 -15.46
CA ALA A 100 -11.21 -3.17 -14.80
C ALA A 100 -9.81 -3.17 -14.19
N ARG A 101 -9.14 -2.03 -14.21
CA ARG A 101 -7.83 -1.78 -13.63
C ARG A 101 -7.95 -0.80 -12.48
N ARG A 102 -7.41 -1.15 -11.32
CA ARG A 102 -7.26 -0.24 -10.18
C ARG A 102 -6.21 0.80 -10.51
N LEU A 103 -6.45 2.06 -10.10
CA LEU A 103 -5.56 3.19 -10.31
C LEU A 103 -5.09 3.75 -8.97
N PHE A 104 -3.80 4.06 -8.91
CA PHE A 104 -3.14 4.69 -7.77
C PHE A 104 -2.45 5.98 -8.20
N SER A 105 -2.14 6.83 -7.23
CA SER A 105 -1.33 8.02 -7.49
C SER A 105 -0.03 7.67 -8.23
N GLY A 106 0.21 8.37 -9.34
CA GLY A 106 1.33 8.12 -10.25
C GLY A 106 1.00 7.22 -11.45
N ASP A 107 -0.18 6.57 -11.49
CA ASP A 107 -0.61 5.82 -12.67
C ASP A 107 -0.95 6.75 -13.83
N ILE A 108 -0.55 6.31 -15.02
CA ILE A 108 -0.88 6.97 -16.29
C ILE A 108 -1.77 6.03 -17.10
N VAL A 109 -2.83 6.58 -17.66
CA VAL A 109 -3.73 5.89 -18.59
C VAL A 109 -3.71 6.63 -19.93
N GLU A 110 -3.16 5.99 -20.94
CA GLU A 110 -3.20 6.48 -22.32
C GLU A 110 -4.43 5.88 -23.00
N ILE A 111 -5.41 6.70 -23.33
CA ILE A 111 -6.67 6.30 -23.93
C ILE A 111 -6.63 6.64 -25.41
N ALA A 112 -6.56 5.61 -26.24
CA ALA A 112 -6.52 5.78 -27.68
C ALA A 112 -7.83 6.37 -28.24
N PRO A 113 -7.79 7.03 -29.41
CA PRO A 113 -8.98 7.56 -30.08
C PRO A 113 -10.10 6.52 -30.23
N GLY A 114 -11.31 6.89 -29.82
CA GLY A 114 -12.51 6.05 -29.97
C GLY A 114 -12.66 4.90 -28.97
N VAL A 115 -11.72 4.68 -28.05
CA VAL A 115 -11.85 3.64 -27.03
C VAL A 115 -12.98 3.97 -26.07
N GLU A 116 -13.98 3.10 -25.99
CA GLU A 116 -15.07 3.19 -25.03
C GLU A 116 -14.58 2.78 -23.64
N HIS A 117 -14.69 3.66 -22.66
CA HIS A 117 -14.19 3.43 -21.32
C HIS A 117 -15.02 4.18 -20.27
N TRP A 118 -14.78 3.84 -19.01
CA TRP A 118 -15.19 4.63 -17.85
C TRP A 118 -14.08 4.64 -16.81
N HIS A 119 -14.11 5.63 -15.92
CA HIS A 119 -13.26 5.70 -14.74
C HIS A 119 -14.03 6.32 -13.57
N GLY A 120 -13.55 6.07 -12.35
CA GLY A 120 -14.20 6.55 -11.12
C GLY A 120 -13.38 6.25 -9.89
N ALA A 121 -13.90 6.70 -8.74
CA ALA A 121 -13.33 6.44 -7.43
C ALA A 121 -13.62 5.00 -6.96
N ALA A 122 -12.80 4.49 -6.03
CA ALA A 122 -13.11 3.26 -5.31
C ALA A 122 -14.30 3.46 -4.36
N PRO A 123 -15.00 2.38 -3.94
CA PRO A 123 -16.17 2.48 -3.07
C PRO A 123 -15.88 3.17 -1.73
N ASP A 124 -14.66 3.07 -1.25
CA ASP A 124 -14.20 3.52 0.07
C ASP A 124 -13.07 4.55 0.04
N SER A 125 -12.75 5.08 -1.14
CA SER A 125 -11.69 6.08 -1.32
C SER A 125 -12.09 7.18 -2.28
N TRP A 126 -11.71 8.41 -1.97
CA TRP A 126 -11.65 9.50 -2.93
C TRP A 126 -10.66 9.17 -4.04
N PHE A 127 -10.83 9.78 -5.20
CA PHE A 127 -9.92 9.63 -6.32
C PHE A 127 -9.77 10.96 -7.07
N ALA A 128 -8.52 11.39 -7.26
CA ALA A 128 -8.21 12.55 -8.07
C ALA A 128 -7.25 12.19 -9.21
N HIS A 129 -7.48 12.79 -10.37
CA HIS A 129 -6.62 12.62 -11.53
C HIS A 129 -6.62 13.88 -12.39
N ILE A 130 -5.53 14.10 -13.12
CA ILE A 130 -5.49 15.09 -14.19
C ILE A 130 -6.05 14.43 -15.45
N ALA A 131 -7.05 15.06 -16.04
CA ALA A 131 -7.55 14.70 -17.36
C ALA A 131 -6.98 15.69 -18.40
N ILE A 132 -6.26 15.18 -19.40
CA ILE A 132 -5.66 15.96 -20.48
C ILE A 132 -6.35 15.60 -21.78
N THR A 133 -6.91 16.61 -22.46
CA THR A 133 -7.53 16.46 -23.78
C THR A 133 -6.44 16.53 -24.85
N THR A 134 -6.24 15.44 -25.57
CA THR A 134 -5.30 15.41 -26.70
C THR A 134 -5.96 15.96 -27.96
N ASN A 135 -5.20 16.64 -28.82
CA ASN A 135 -5.66 17.23 -30.10
C ASN A 135 -7.00 17.96 -29.95
N PRO A 136 -7.10 19.01 -29.12
CA PRO A 136 -8.39 19.57 -28.69
C PRO A 136 -9.24 20.16 -29.83
N GLN A 137 -8.66 20.57 -30.97
CA GLN A 137 -9.40 21.03 -32.14
C GLN A 137 -10.20 19.91 -32.83
N GLU A 138 -9.72 18.66 -32.73
CA GLU A 138 -10.34 17.51 -33.39
C GLU A 138 -11.06 16.60 -32.40
N ASN A 139 -10.86 16.86 -31.09
CA ASN A 139 -11.39 16.02 -30.04
C ASN A 139 -12.81 16.42 -29.62
N ALA A 140 -13.59 15.40 -29.30
CA ALA A 140 -14.91 15.56 -28.69
C ALA A 140 -15.19 14.32 -27.82
N THR A 141 -15.80 14.54 -26.66
CA THR A 141 -16.28 13.47 -25.83
C THR A 141 -17.63 12.98 -26.35
N VAL A 142 -17.74 11.68 -26.58
CA VAL A 142 -18.99 11.01 -26.95
C VAL A 142 -19.48 10.25 -25.74
N TRP A 143 -20.53 10.74 -25.09
CA TRP A 143 -21.16 10.10 -23.95
C TRP A 143 -22.06 8.97 -24.39
N LEU A 144 -22.00 7.84 -23.67
CA LEU A 144 -22.75 6.62 -23.92
C LEU A 144 -23.65 6.28 -22.72
N SER A 145 -23.90 5.00 -22.47
CA SER A 145 -24.73 4.56 -21.35
C SER A 145 -24.06 4.79 -20.00
N THR A 146 -24.85 5.00 -18.97
CA THR A 146 -24.40 5.03 -17.58
C THR A 146 -23.79 3.68 -17.17
N VAL A 147 -22.75 3.73 -16.34
CA VAL A 147 -22.25 2.54 -15.64
C VAL A 147 -23.17 2.27 -14.46
N SER A 148 -24.00 1.22 -14.55
CA SER A 148 -24.92 0.85 -13.48
C SER A 148 -24.17 0.44 -12.21
N ASN A 149 -24.83 0.48 -11.04
CA ASN A 149 -24.25 0.02 -9.78
C ASN A 149 -23.75 -1.43 -9.91
N LYS A 150 -24.52 -2.30 -10.54
CA LYS A 150 -24.14 -3.69 -10.76
C LYS A 150 -22.84 -3.81 -11.58
N GLN A 151 -22.73 -3.10 -12.70
CA GLN A 151 -21.53 -3.11 -13.53
C GLN A 151 -20.29 -2.60 -12.78
N TYR A 152 -20.48 -1.51 -12.01
CA TYR A 152 -19.41 -0.95 -11.20
C TYR A 152 -18.95 -1.93 -10.11
N GLU A 153 -19.87 -2.51 -9.34
CA GLU A 153 -19.57 -3.49 -8.30
C GLU A 153 -18.88 -4.75 -8.87
N GLU A 154 -19.36 -5.26 -9.98
CA GLU A 154 -18.74 -6.42 -10.66
C GLU A 154 -17.31 -6.08 -11.10
N ALA A 155 -17.08 -4.91 -11.70
CA ALA A 155 -15.78 -4.49 -12.17
C ALA A 155 -14.78 -4.28 -11.02
N VAL A 156 -15.23 -3.65 -9.92
CA VAL A 156 -14.43 -3.46 -8.70
C VAL A 156 -14.09 -4.82 -8.06
N ASN A 157 -15.09 -5.67 -7.84
CA ASN A 157 -14.89 -6.98 -7.21
C ASN A 157 -13.95 -7.88 -8.03
N ASP A 158 -14.08 -7.88 -9.35
CA ASP A 158 -13.19 -8.64 -10.22
C ASP A 158 -11.73 -8.14 -10.14
N ALA A 159 -11.52 -6.82 -10.13
CA ALA A 159 -10.19 -6.24 -9.94
C ALA A 159 -9.61 -6.59 -8.56
N GLU A 160 -10.39 -6.44 -7.48
CA GLU A 160 -9.94 -6.78 -6.12
C GLU A 160 -9.64 -8.28 -5.96
N ASN A 161 -10.46 -9.15 -6.54
CA ASN A 161 -10.23 -10.59 -6.50
C ASN A 161 -8.92 -10.98 -7.21
N ARG A 162 -8.61 -10.36 -8.35
CA ARG A 162 -7.32 -10.61 -9.03
C ARG A 162 -6.12 -10.21 -8.16
N TYR A 163 -6.21 -9.08 -7.44
CA TYR A 163 -5.17 -8.69 -6.48
C TYR A 163 -5.08 -9.67 -5.30
N ALA A 164 -6.22 -10.05 -4.74
CA ALA A 164 -6.26 -10.99 -3.62
C ALA A 164 -5.65 -12.34 -4.01
N GLU A 165 -5.98 -12.89 -5.18
CA GLU A 165 -5.39 -14.14 -5.68
C GLU A 165 -3.87 -14.01 -5.86
N ALA A 166 -3.37 -12.93 -6.46
CA ALA A 166 -1.93 -12.72 -6.65
C ALA A 166 -1.16 -12.61 -5.33
N ASN A 167 -1.82 -12.21 -4.24
CA ASN A 167 -1.20 -12.03 -2.94
C ASN A 167 -1.36 -13.25 -2.00
N LYS A 168 -2.11 -14.27 -2.38
CA LYS A 168 -2.34 -15.49 -1.56
C LYS A 168 -1.06 -16.28 -1.25
N VAL A 169 0.02 -16.06 -1.97
CA VAL A 169 1.34 -16.65 -1.69
C VAL A 169 1.98 -16.12 -0.38
N LEU A 170 1.45 -15.00 0.17
CA LEU A 170 1.75 -14.48 1.49
C LEU A 170 0.61 -14.84 2.45
N ALA A 171 0.94 -15.28 3.66
CA ALA A 171 -0.05 -15.51 4.69
C ALA A 171 -0.76 -14.18 5.08
N PRO A 172 -2.04 -14.19 5.54
CA PRO A 172 -2.76 -12.96 5.92
C PRO A 172 -1.99 -12.09 6.92
N ARG A 173 -1.29 -12.72 7.87
CA ARG A 173 -0.43 -12.04 8.83
C ARG A 173 0.76 -11.34 8.14
N GLU A 174 1.40 -11.97 7.16
CA GLU A 174 2.51 -11.37 6.41
C GLU A 174 2.01 -10.19 5.56
N GLN A 175 0.85 -10.31 4.93
CA GLN A 175 0.21 -9.20 4.20
C GLN A 175 -0.08 -8.01 5.12
N ALA A 176 -0.57 -8.26 6.34
CA ALA A 176 -0.81 -7.22 7.32
C ALA A 176 0.49 -6.52 7.76
N ILE A 177 1.57 -7.28 7.99
CA ILE A 177 2.90 -6.72 8.30
C ILE A 177 3.35 -5.80 7.16
N VAL A 178 3.23 -6.23 5.92
CA VAL A 178 3.60 -5.43 4.73
C VAL A 178 2.81 -4.12 4.68
N ALA A 179 1.49 -4.16 4.88
CA ALA A 179 0.65 -2.98 4.84
C ALA A 179 0.99 -1.98 5.96
N VAL A 180 1.07 -2.45 7.21
CA VAL A 180 1.42 -1.62 8.37
C VAL A 180 2.81 -1.00 8.21
N ALA A 181 3.80 -1.78 7.78
CA ALA A 181 5.18 -1.34 7.62
C ALA A 181 5.33 -0.31 6.48
N SER A 182 4.69 -0.53 5.32
CA SER A 182 4.76 0.38 4.18
C SER A 182 4.13 1.74 4.48
N TYR A 183 2.94 1.79 5.09
CA TYR A 183 2.32 3.05 5.51
C TYR A 183 3.12 3.76 6.61
N THR A 184 3.73 3.00 7.54
CA THR A 184 4.62 3.58 8.56
C THR A 184 5.84 4.23 7.91
N GLY A 185 6.48 3.55 6.95
CA GLY A 185 7.61 4.06 6.19
C GLY A 185 7.29 5.33 5.42
N LYS A 186 6.12 5.41 4.80
CA LYS A 186 5.63 6.61 4.12
C LYS A 186 5.21 7.73 5.07
N GLY A 187 4.72 7.38 6.27
CA GLY A 187 4.12 8.32 7.21
C GLY A 187 2.67 8.66 6.87
N ASP A 188 1.97 7.80 6.16
CA ASP A 188 0.56 7.92 5.80
C ASP A 188 -0.32 7.41 6.95
N LEU A 189 -0.60 8.29 7.92
CA LEU A 189 -1.29 7.92 9.15
C LEU A 189 -2.77 7.59 8.95
N GLU A 190 -3.39 8.11 7.92
CA GLU A 190 -4.81 7.86 7.64
C GLU A 190 -5.03 6.42 7.17
N ASN A 191 -4.30 6.01 6.13
CA ASN A 191 -4.36 4.64 5.65
C ASN A 191 -3.75 3.65 6.65
N LEU A 192 -2.75 4.07 7.43
CA LEU A 192 -2.20 3.27 8.53
C LEU A 192 -3.26 2.90 9.57
N ARG A 193 -4.22 3.79 9.91
CA ARG A 193 -5.31 3.46 10.85
C ARG A 193 -6.09 2.22 10.40
N ARG A 194 -6.43 2.16 9.13
CA ARG A 194 -7.15 1.05 8.51
C ARG A 194 -6.29 -0.22 8.52
N ALA A 195 -5.04 -0.12 8.09
CA ALA A 195 -4.12 -1.26 8.09
C ALA A 195 -3.88 -1.84 9.49
N LEU A 196 -3.82 -1.00 10.53
CA LEU A 196 -3.67 -1.44 11.92
C LEU A 196 -4.90 -2.20 12.42
N ALA A 197 -6.11 -1.71 12.12
CA ALA A 197 -7.34 -2.43 12.45
C ALA A 197 -7.41 -3.78 11.72
N GLN A 198 -7.09 -3.81 10.42
CA GLN A 198 -7.03 -5.04 9.62
C GLN A 198 -5.98 -6.02 10.15
N ALA A 199 -4.84 -5.55 10.65
CA ALA A 199 -3.82 -6.39 11.26
C ALA A 199 -4.34 -7.08 12.53
N SER A 200 -5.09 -6.36 13.38
CA SER A 200 -5.78 -6.96 14.54
C SER A 200 -6.82 -7.99 14.09
N ASP A 201 -7.61 -7.69 13.05
CA ASP A 201 -8.62 -8.61 12.49
C ASP A 201 -7.98 -9.86 11.85
N ALA A 202 -6.75 -9.74 11.32
CA ALA A 202 -5.94 -10.86 10.85
C ALA A 202 -5.29 -11.69 11.98
N GLY A 203 -5.64 -11.40 13.23
CA GLY A 203 -5.21 -12.14 14.41
C GLY A 203 -3.85 -11.74 14.98
N MET A 204 -3.26 -10.62 14.54
CA MET A 204 -2.07 -10.09 15.19
C MET A 204 -2.41 -9.47 16.54
N THR A 205 -1.60 -9.78 17.54
CA THR A 205 -1.77 -9.20 18.89
C THR A 205 -1.23 -7.76 18.94
N VAL A 206 -1.68 -7.00 19.92
CA VAL A 206 -1.22 -5.61 20.15
C VAL A 206 0.31 -5.55 20.27
N ASN A 207 0.91 -6.51 20.99
CA ASN A 207 2.36 -6.55 21.17
C ASN A 207 3.10 -6.87 19.87
N GLU A 208 2.58 -7.75 19.03
CA GLU A 208 3.18 -8.06 17.71
C GLU A 208 3.13 -6.88 16.77
N ILE A 209 1.97 -6.18 16.67
CA ILE A 209 1.83 -4.96 15.86
C ILE A 209 2.79 -3.88 16.36
N ASN A 210 2.88 -3.67 17.68
CA ASN A 210 3.85 -2.74 18.27
C ASN A 210 5.29 -3.09 17.89
N LYS A 211 5.64 -4.40 17.77
CA LYS A 211 7.00 -4.78 17.34
C LYS A 211 7.28 -4.42 15.88
N VAL A 212 6.29 -4.50 15.00
CA VAL A 212 6.43 -4.00 13.61
C VAL A 212 6.69 -2.49 13.63
N LEU A 213 5.92 -1.71 14.39
CA LEU A 213 6.06 -0.26 14.48
C LEU A 213 7.40 0.16 15.12
N ILE A 214 7.84 -0.55 16.18
CA ILE A 214 9.13 -0.34 16.82
C ILE A 214 10.26 -0.71 15.86
N HIS A 215 10.17 -1.85 15.17
CA HIS A 215 11.18 -2.26 14.20
C HIS A 215 11.38 -1.22 13.09
N ALA A 216 10.30 -0.60 12.65
CA ALA A 216 10.32 0.42 11.59
C ALA A 216 11.21 1.62 11.92
N TYR A 217 11.40 2.00 13.21
CA TYR A 217 12.17 3.20 13.54
C TYR A 217 13.63 3.14 13.06
N ALA A 218 14.21 1.93 12.99
CA ALA A 218 15.59 1.76 12.52
C ALA A 218 15.77 2.15 11.05
N TYR A 219 14.69 2.18 10.28
CA TYR A 219 14.70 2.45 8.84
C TYR A 219 14.03 3.77 8.46
N CYS A 220 13.00 4.20 9.20
CA CYS A 220 12.27 5.44 8.90
C CYS A 220 12.39 6.51 10.02
N GLY A 221 13.21 6.26 11.04
CA GLY A 221 13.46 7.16 12.15
C GLY A 221 12.35 7.20 13.21
N PHE A 222 12.70 7.70 14.40
CA PHE A 222 11.76 7.85 15.52
C PHE A 222 10.50 8.64 15.18
N PRO A 223 10.55 9.75 14.44
CA PRO A 223 9.34 10.54 14.21
C PRO A 223 8.21 9.75 13.54
N ARG A 224 8.49 8.97 12.50
CA ARG A 224 7.49 8.16 11.80
C ARG A 224 7.00 7.00 12.67
N SER A 225 7.91 6.28 13.33
CA SER A 225 7.57 5.18 14.23
C SER A 225 6.72 5.65 15.41
N LEU A 226 7.10 6.73 16.11
CA LEU A 226 6.33 7.25 17.24
C LEU A 226 4.95 7.75 16.81
N ARG A 227 4.82 8.39 15.65
CA ARG A 227 3.52 8.79 15.10
C ARG A 227 2.65 7.57 14.78
N ALA A 228 3.24 6.50 14.26
CA ALA A 228 2.55 5.25 13.98
C ALA A 228 2.07 4.57 15.27
N ILE A 229 2.90 4.53 16.32
CA ILE A 229 2.53 4.01 17.65
C ILE A 229 1.38 4.82 18.26
N GLN A 230 1.44 6.16 18.22
CA GLN A 230 0.36 7.02 18.68
C GLN A 230 -0.95 6.78 17.91
N THR A 231 -0.85 6.53 16.60
CA THR A 231 -2.00 6.17 15.76
C THR A 231 -2.57 4.83 16.18
N PHE A 232 -1.74 3.84 16.48
CA PHE A 232 -2.18 2.53 16.93
C PHE A 232 -2.87 2.60 18.30
N MET A 233 -2.36 3.39 19.24
CA MET A 233 -3.05 3.63 20.52
C MET A 233 -4.49 4.11 20.30
N GLN A 234 -4.69 5.07 19.40
CA GLN A 234 -6.02 5.58 19.06
C GLN A 234 -6.92 4.50 18.40
N VAL A 235 -6.35 3.64 17.56
CA VAL A 235 -7.08 2.51 16.95
C VAL A 235 -7.56 1.53 18.01
N VAL A 236 -6.68 1.12 18.93
CA VAL A 236 -7.03 0.19 20.02
C VAL A 236 -8.10 0.80 20.93
N GLU A 237 -7.98 2.06 21.31
CA GLU A 237 -8.97 2.77 22.13
C GLU A 237 -10.33 2.84 21.41
N LYS A 238 -10.34 3.18 20.13
CA LYS A 238 -11.58 3.22 19.33
C LYS A 238 -12.23 1.83 19.25
N ARG A 239 -11.47 0.81 18.91
CA ARG A 239 -11.98 -0.57 18.82
C ARG A 239 -12.56 -1.03 20.15
N LYS A 240 -11.91 -0.70 21.26
CA LYS A 240 -12.44 -0.96 22.62
C LYS A 240 -13.75 -0.23 22.88
N ALA A 241 -13.87 1.04 22.47
CA ALA A 241 -15.10 1.81 22.59
C ALA A 241 -16.24 1.23 21.72
N ASP A 242 -15.90 0.62 20.58
CA ASP A 242 -16.84 -0.08 19.70
C ASP A 242 -17.17 -1.52 20.20
N GLY A 243 -16.70 -1.93 21.40
CA GLY A 243 -16.95 -3.23 21.99
C GLY A 243 -16.02 -4.36 21.52
N ILE A 244 -14.96 -4.05 20.77
CA ILE A 244 -13.98 -5.02 20.28
C ILE A 244 -12.84 -5.11 21.29
N THR A 245 -12.48 -6.33 21.70
CA THR A 245 -11.34 -6.56 22.59
C THR A 245 -10.18 -7.16 21.81
N ASP A 246 -9.16 -6.36 21.58
CA ASP A 246 -7.92 -6.81 20.95
C ASP A 246 -7.06 -7.60 21.95
N VAL A 247 -6.46 -8.70 21.49
CA VAL A 247 -5.59 -9.54 22.31
C VAL A 247 -4.26 -8.84 22.53
N ALA A 248 -3.87 -8.61 23.80
CA ALA A 248 -2.60 -7.96 24.11
C ALA A 248 -1.38 -8.76 23.60
N GLY A 249 -1.44 -10.08 23.70
CA GLY A 249 -0.33 -10.97 23.36
C GLY A 249 0.75 -11.05 24.46
N ARG A 250 1.72 -11.94 24.28
CA ARG A 250 2.88 -12.05 25.18
C ARG A 250 3.87 -10.91 24.98
N GLU A 251 4.71 -10.68 25.95
CA GLU A 251 5.91 -9.86 25.78
C GLU A 251 7.04 -10.66 25.12
N ALA A 252 8.04 -9.95 24.58
CA ALA A 252 9.25 -10.59 24.10
C ALA A 252 10.01 -11.24 25.27
N SER A 253 10.62 -12.41 25.02
CA SER A 253 11.45 -13.08 25.98
C SER A 253 12.66 -12.22 26.38
N ILE A 254 13.14 -12.41 27.60
CA ILE A 254 14.35 -11.76 28.06
C ILE A 254 15.55 -12.47 27.41
N VAL A 255 16.44 -11.69 26.80
CA VAL A 255 17.70 -12.21 26.26
C VAL A 255 18.59 -12.64 27.43
N THR A 256 18.97 -13.91 27.48
CA THR A 256 19.78 -14.49 28.55
C THR A 256 21.26 -14.68 28.17
N ASP A 257 21.61 -14.41 26.90
CA ASP A 257 23.01 -14.47 26.43
C ASP A 257 23.83 -13.30 27.00
N ASN A 258 24.86 -13.62 27.76
CA ASN A 258 25.70 -12.64 28.45
C ASN A 258 26.84 -12.09 27.61
N ARG A 259 27.01 -12.53 26.36
CA ARG A 259 28.02 -11.97 25.43
C ARG A 259 27.69 -10.49 25.13
N SER A 260 28.70 -9.78 24.62
CA SER A 260 28.48 -8.39 24.24
C SER A 260 27.38 -8.28 23.15
N ARG A 261 26.68 -7.14 23.11
CA ARG A 261 25.69 -6.87 22.05
C ARG A 261 26.33 -6.93 20.66
N TYR A 262 27.59 -6.52 20.55
CA TYR A 262 28.31 -6.56 19.28
C TYR A 262 28.48 -7.99 18.78
N GLU A 263 28.94 -8.91 19.64
CA GLU A 263 29.11 -10.33 19.29
C GLU A 263 27.78 -10.97 18.91
N ARG A 264 26.74 -10.79 19.73
CA ARG A 264 25.41 -11.32 19.43
C ARG A 264 24.84 -10.75 18.12
N GLY A 265 24.99 -9.45 17.88
CA GLY A 265 24.54 -8.82 16.63
C GLY A 265 25.35 -9.28 15.41
N CYS A 266 26.63 -9.63 15.56
CA CYS A 266 27.40 -10.28 14.49
C CYS A 266 26.80 -11.63 14.13
N ASP A 267 26.45 -12.45 15.13
CA ASP A 267 25.87 -13.78 14.91
C ASP A 267 24.49 -13.70 14.26
N VAL A 268 23.62 -12.81 14.75
CA VAL A 268 22.30 -12.57 14.13
C VAL A 268 22.44 -12.14 12.67
N LEU A 269 23.35 -11.19 12.39
CA LEU A 269 23.58 -10.76 11.01
C LEU A 269 24.11 -11.91 10.14
N ALA A 270 25.01 -12.73 10.67
CA ALA A 270 25.53 -13.89 9.95
C ALA A 270 24.42 -14.91 9.66
N GLU A 271 23.58 -15.21 10.64
CA GLU A 271 22.46 -16.13 10.49
C GLU A 271 21.47 -15.67 9.41
N ILE A 272 21.05 -14.41 9.45
CA ILE A 272 20.04 -13.92 8.52
C ILE A 272 20.56 -13.64 7.11
N SER A 273 21.86 -13.28 6.97
CA SER A 273 22.45 -12.93 5.68
C SER A 273 23.17 -14.09 5.00
N GLY A 274 23.53 -15.14 5.75
CA GLY A 274 24.40 -16.21 5.29
C GLY A 274 25.88 -15.80 5.11
N ILE A 275 26.25 -14.58 5.55
CA ILE A 275 27.63 -14.08 5.48
C ILE A 275 28.33 -14.38 6.83
N PRO A 276 29.48 -15.02 6.85
CA PRO A 276 30.18 -15.33 8.09
C PRO A 276 30.42 -14.10 8.98
N ALA A 277 30.28 -14.26 10.30
CA ALA A 277 30.43 -13.17 11.27
C ALA A 277 31.82 -12.52 11.25
N ASP A 278 32.85 -13.27 10.87
CA ASP A 278 34.24 -12.87 10.73
C ASP A 278 34.63 -12.41 9.32
N ALA A 279 33.66 -12.27 8.41
CA ALA A 279 33.91 -11.78 7.06
C ALA A 279 34.58 -10.40 7.08
N PRO A 280 35.55 -10.14 6.17
CA PRO A 280 36.22 -8.85 6.11
C PRO A 280 35.27 -7.68 5.96
N LYS A 281 35.47 -6.65 6.76
CA LYS A 281 34.70 -5.42 6.63
C LYS A 281 34.99 -4.75 5.29
N ALA A 282 33.94 -4.19 4.67
CA ALA A 282 34.04 -3.49 3.38
C ALA A 282 33.10 -2.26 3.34
N GLY A 283 33.30 -1.39 2.36
CA GLY A 283 32.42 -0.26 2.10
C GLY A 283 32.23 0.65 3.32
N TYR A 284 30.98 0.94 3.67
CA TYR A 284 30.66 1.84 4.79
C TYR A 284 31.16 1.33 6.15
N ALA A 285 31.30 0.03 6.34
CA ALA A 285 31.78 -0.54 7.60
C ALA A 285 33.26 -0.20 7.87
N LEU A 286 34.07 -0.01 6.83
CA LEU A 286 35.43 0.52 6.93
C LEU A 286 35.46 2.04 7.04
N PHE A 287 34.64 2.71 6.23
CA PHE A 287 34.63 4.18 6.13
C PHE A 287 34.06 4.84 7.39
N ALA A 288 33.02 4.26 7.98
CA ALA A 288 32.30 4.77 9.13
C ALA A 288 32.08 3.67 10.18
N PRO A 289 33.10 3.23 10.91
CA PRO A 289 33.00 2.07 11.81
C PRO A 289 32.02 2.27 12.98
N THR A 290 31.69 3.50 13.32
CA THR A 290 30.70 3.80 14.36
C THR A 290 29.29 3.35 13.93
N ILE A 291 28.88 3.58 12.68
CA ILE A 291 27.56 3.16 12.21
C ILE A 291 27.49 1.62 12.09
N GLU A 292 28.57 0.96 11.69
CA GLU A 292 28.66 -0.49 11.65
C GLU A 292 28.46 -1.10 13.06
N ARG A 293 29.07 -0.47 14.07
CA ARG A 293 28.88 -0.87 15.46
C ARG A 293 27.43 -0.70 15.92
N PHE A 294 26.79 0.43 15.61
CA PHE A 294 25.38 0.66 15.94
C PHE A 294 24.47 -0.34 15.26
N LEU A 295 24.73 -0.69 14.01
CA LEU A 295 23.97 -1.71 13.31
C LEU A 295 24.05 -3.05 14.05
N LYS A 296 25.24 -3.50 14.45
CA LYS A 296 25.42 -4.77 15.14
C LYS A 296 24.86 -4.74 16.56
N GLU A 297 25.23 -3.75 17.37
CA GLU A 297 24.82 -3.69 18.77
C GLU A 297 23.33 -3.40 18.93
N HIS A 298 22.77 -2.50 18.11
CA HIS A 298 21.42 -2.03 18.30
C HIS A 298 20.42 -2.68 17.35
N LEU A 299 20.65 -2.65 16.04
CA LEU A 299 19.70 -3.23 15.11
C LEU A 299 19.63 -4.75 15.26
N PHE A 300 20.77 -5.43 15.16
CA PHE A 300 20.77 -6.90 15.14
C PHE A 300 20.68 -7.50 16.54
N ALA A 301 21.33 -6.96 17.57
CA ALA A 301 21.18 -7.47 18.93
C ALA A 301 19.90 -6.96 19.63
N ASP A 302 19.67 -5.64 19.74
CA ASP A 302 18.55 -5.16 20.55
C ASP A 302 17.17 -5.35 19.87
N LEU A 303 17.08 -5.28 18.54
CA LEU A 303 15.80 -5.38 17.83
C LEU A 303 15.54 -6.78 17.26
N PHE A 304 16.51 -7.36 16.53
CA PHE A 304 16.30 -8.63 15.85
C PHE A 304 16.21 -9.82 16.81
N GLU A 305 16.92 -9.82 17.94
CA GLU A 305 16.83 -10.90 18.94
C GLU A 305 15.47 -11.01 19.65
N ARG A 306 14.60 -9.99 19.54
CA ARG A 306 13.27 -10.03 20.17
C ARG A 306 12.34 -10.98 19.43
N ASP A 307 11.86 -12.02 20.09
CA ASP A 307 11.24 -13.23 19.56
C ASP A 307 9.72 -13.15 19.28
N LEU A 308 9.12 -11.94 19.22
CA LEU A 308 7.71 -11.79 18.85
C LEU A 308 7.48 -11.83 17.35
N LEU A 309 8.48 -11.43 16.57
CA LEU A 309 8.51 -11.56 15.12
C LEU A 309 9.69 -12.46 14.75
N THR A 310 9.46 -13.39 13.84
CA THR A 310 10.51 -14.19 13.24
C THR A 310 11.45 -13.31 12.39
N TYR A 311 12.64 -13.76 12.08
CA TYR A 311 13.56 -13.04 11.19
C TYR A 311 12.95 -12.80 9.82
N ARG A 312 12.19 -13.78 9.30
CA ARG A 312 11.44 -13.63 8.06
C ARG A 312 10.42 -12.49 8.13
N GLU A 313 9.62 -12.41 9.19
CA GLU A 313 8.64 -11.34 9.38
C GLU A 313 9.30 -9.97 9.55
N ARG A 314 10.46 -9.93 10.24
CA ARG A 314 11.24 -8.70 10.38
C ARG A 314 11.76 -8.20 9.04
N GLU A 315 12.27 -9.09 8.21
CA GLU A 315 12.78 -8.71 6.90
C GLU A 315 11.64 -8.33 5.94
N LEU A 316 10.47 -8.98 6.00
CA LEU A 316 9.27 -8.51 5.28
C LEU A 316 8.86 -7.10 5.73
N ALA A 317 8.90 -6.82 7.05
CA ALA A 317 8.65 -5.47 7.57
C ALA A 317 9.72 -4.48 7.08
N THR A 318 11.01 -4.87 7.10
CA THR A 318 12.13 -4.04 6.66
C THR A 318 11.97 -3.59 5.20
N VAL A 319 11.82 -4.55 4.26
CA VAL A 319 11.67 -4.22 2.83
C VAL A 319 10.42 -3.39 2.57
N SER A 320 9.36 -3.57 3.36
CA SER A 320 8.13 -2.79 3.26
C SER A 320 8.30 -1.36 3.79
N VAL A 321 9.02 -1.16 4.90
CA VAL A 321 9.38 0.19 5.40
C VAL A 321 10.25 0.91 4.38
N LEU A 322 11.29 0.24 3.83
CA LEU A 322 12.17 0.80 2.82
C LEU A 322 11.40 1.21 1.56
N ALA A 323 10.43 0.39 1.14
CA ALA A 323 9.53 0.74 0.07
C ALA A 323 8.75 2.04 0.36
N GLY A 324 8.22 2.18 1.58
CA GLY A 324 7.50 3.39 2.00
C GLY A 324 8.41 4.63 2.16
N VAL A 325 9.67 4.46 2.49
CA VAL A 325 10.66 5.54 2.58
C VAL A 325 11.01 6.07 1.19
N GLY A 326 11.24 5.17 0.22
CA GLY A 326 11.63 5.50 -1.16
C GLY A 326 13.06 6.04 -1.29
N GLY A 327 13.65 5.94 -2.47
CA GLY A 327 15.01 6.44 -2.75
C GLY A 327 16.13 5.67 -2.04
N VAL A 328 15.85 4.43 -1.62
CA VAL A 328 16.77 3.54 -0.90
C VAL A 328 16.87 2.15 -1.56
N GLU A 329 16.79 2.11 -2.88
CA GLU A 329 16.78 0.90 -3.70
C GLU A 329 17.94 -0.07 -3.39
N PRO A 330 19.21 0.39 -3.18
CA PRO A 330 20.30 -0.50 -2.82
C PRO A 330 20.07 -1.20 -1.48
N MET A 331 19.48 -0.53 -0.49
CA MET A 331 19.15 -1.10 0.83
C MET A 331 18.01 -2.11 0.69
N PHE A 332 16.97 -1.79 -0.09
CA PHE A 332 15.93 -2.73 -0.44
C PHE A 332 16.53 -4.00 -1.08
N GLY A 333 17.42 -3.85 -2.04
CA GLY A 333 18.08 -4.98 -2.71
C GLY A 333 18.84 -5.89 -1.73
N SER A 334 19.58 -5.32 -0.79
CA SER A 334 20.29 -6.07 0.24
C SER A 334 19.35 -6.86 1.14
N HIS A 335 18.27 -6.22 1.63
CA HIS A 335 17.28 -6.87 2.48
C HIS A 335 16.39 -7.86 1.72
N ALA A 336 16.08 -7.62 0.43
CA ALA A 336 15.42 -8.61 -0.42
C ALA A 336 16.27 -9.89 -0.62
N ALA A 337 17.59 -9.75 -0.72
CA ALA A 337 18.49 -10.90 -0.73
C ALA A 337 18.47 -11.67 0.60
N ILE A 338 18.44 -10.97 1.74
CA ILE A 338 18.25 -11.58 3.07
C ILE A 338 16.89 -12.27 3.16
N CYS A 339 15.81 -11.65 2.69
CA CYS A 339 14.49 -12.28 2.59
C CYS A 339 14.59 -13.63 1.86
N MET A 340 15.26 -13.67 0.70
CA MET A 340 15.43 -14.91 -0.07
C MET A 340 16.29 -15.95 0.67
N HIS A 341 17.31 -15.53 1.40
CA HIS A 341 18.10 -16.42 2.27
C HIS A 341 17.25 -17.04 3.38
N LEU A 342 16.30 -16.27 3.94
CA LEU A 342 15.34 -16.71 4.96
C LEU A 342 14.13 -17.48 4.36
N GLY A 343 14.19 -17.86 3.08
CA GLY A 343 13.18 -18.69 2.43
C GLY A 343 11.95 -17.92 1.91
N VAL A 344 12.00 -16.58 1.78
CA VAL A 344 10.99 -15.82 1.04
C VAL A 344 11.24 -16.00 -0.45
N THR A 345 10.25 -16.48 -1.19
CA THR A 345 10.42 -16.71 -2.63
C THR A 345 10.31 -15.42 -3.45
N PRO A 346 10.85 -15.38 -4.68
CA PRO A 346 10.68 -14.24 -5.58
C PRO A 346 9.19 -13.89 -5.82
N GLU A 347 8.32 -14.89 -5.89
CA GLU A 347 6.87 -14.71 -6.06
C GLU A 347 6.26 -14.03 -4.83
N GLN A 348 6.73 -14.36 -3.63
CA GLN A 348 6.30 -13.71 -2.39
C GLN A 348 6.79 -12.27 -2.30
N LEU A 349 8.02 -11.97 -2.74
CA LEU A 349 8.51 -10.59 -2.86
C LEU A 349 7.75 -9.80 -3.93
N SER A 350 7.36 -10.44 -5.02
CA SER A 350 6.49 -9.81 -6.02
C SER A 350 5.11 -9.50 -5.47
N ALA A 351 4.50 -10.41 -4.69
CA ALA A 351 3.24 -10.17 -3.99
C ALA A 351 3.37 -9.05 -2.95
N LEU A 352 4.47 -8.97 -2.20
CA LEU A 352 4.77 -7.84 -1.33
C LEU A 352 4.75 -6.51 -2.11
N LEU A 353 5.42 -6.46 -3.26
CA LEU A 353 5.43 -5.26 -4.10
C LEU A 353 4.05 -4.94 -4.70
N ASN A 354 3.19 -5.94 -4.94
CA ASN A 354 1.78 -5.69 -5.29
C ASN A 354 1.05 -4.98 -4.14
N ILE A 355 1.23 -5.43 -2.89
CA ILE A 355 0.63 -4.78 -1.72
C ILE A 355 1.18 -3.36 -1.55
N VAL A 356 2.49 -3.15 -1.73
CA VAL A 356 3.10 -1.81 -1.72
C VAL A 356 2.49 -0.92 -2.80
N GLU A 357 2.31 -1.45 -4.02
CA GLU A 357 1.67 -0.72 -5.12
C GLU A 357 0.23 -0.34 -4.81
N MET A 358 -0.56 -1.28 -4.26
CA MET A 358 -1.92 -1.03 -3.79
C MET A 358 -1.99 0.05 -2.72
N ASN A 359 -1.02 0.08 -1.82
CA ASN A 359 -1.00 0.98 -0.68
C ASN A 359 -0.45 2.36 -1.02
N LEU A 360 0.62 2.43 -1.81
CA LEU A 360 1.43 3.63 -1.98
C LEU A 360 1.49 4.14 -3.43
N GLY A 361 1.12 3.32 -4.41
CA GLY A 361 1.20 3.62 -5.83
C GLY A 361 2.46 3.09 -6.53
N LYS A 362 2.44 3.10 -7.86
CA LYS A 362 3.53 2.58 -8.71
C LYS A 362 4.87 3.26 -8.52
N THR A 363 4.87 4.55 -8.20
CA THR A 363 6.09 5.31 -7.93
C THR A 363 6.94 4.71 -6.81
N TYR A 364 6.32 3.97 -5.89
CA TYR A 364 7.00 3.26 -4.80
C TYR A 364 7.37 1.82 -5.15
N SER A 365 6.59 1.12 -5.95
CA SER A 365 6.82 -0.30 -6.26
C SER A 365 7.74 -0.51 -7.47
N GLU A 366 7.59 0.29 -8.52
CA GLU A 366 8.28 0.11 -9.81
C GLU A 366 9.82 0.14 -9.72
N PRO A 367 10.45 1.08 -9.00
CA PRO A 367 11.91 1.05 -8.81
C PRO A 367 12.37 -0.24 -8.13
N LEU A 368 11.59 -0.75 -7.18
CA LEU A 368 11.91 -1.95 -6.40
C LEU A 368 11.68 -3.24 -7.21
N ARG A 369 10.70 -3.26 -8.11
CA ARG A 369 10.51 -4.36 -9.06
C ARG A 369 11.74 -4.54 -9.95
N LYS A 370 12.33 -3.44 -10.43
CA LYS A 370 13.57 -3.47 -11.23
C LYS A 370 14.72 -4.08 -10.41
N VAL A 371 14.86 -3.72 -9.14
CA VAL A 371 15.85 -4.31 -8.25
C VAL A 371 15.60 -5.81 -8.06
N LEU A 372 14.36 -6.21 -7.81
CA LEU A 372 14.00 -7.62 -7.63
C LEU A 372 14.31 -8.45 -8.89
N THR A 373 13.98 -7.95 -10.09
CA THR A 373 14.32 -8.60 -11.35
C THR A 373 15.82 -8.82 -11.49
N GLN A 374 16.62 -7.77 -11.23
CA GLN A 374 18.10 -7.89 -11.28
C GLN A 374 18.67 -8.90 -10.29
N LEU A 375 18.05 -9.06 -9.12
CA LEU A 375 18.47 -10.04 -8.11
C LEU A 375 18.15 -11.48 -8.52
N THR A 376 17.04 -11.68 -9.23
CA THR A 376 16.57 -13.00 -9.65
C THR A 376 17.23 -13.49 -10.94
N GLU A 377 17.61 -12.59 -11.85
CA GLU A 377 18.31 -12.92 -13.09
C GLU A 377 19.81 -13.24 -12.90
N LYS A 378 20.40 -12.82 -11.78
CA LYS A 378 21.83 -13.11 -11.47
C LYS A 378 22.08 -14.50 -10.84
N LYS A 379 21.04 -15.28 -10.64
CA LYS A 379 21.11 -16.67 -10.17
C LYS A 379 21.01 -17.65 -11.34
#